data_d0c7d56eecefd446ab83c31a96d2fea2
#
_entry.id   d0c7d56eecefd446ab83c31a96d2fea2
#
_cell.length_a   1.000
_cell.length_b   1.000
_cell.length_c   1.000
_cell.angle_alpha   90.00
_cell.angle_beta   90.00
_cell.angle_gamma   90.00
#
_symmetry.space_group_name_H-M   'P 1'
#
loop_
_entity.id
_entity.type
_entity.pdbx_description
1 polymer ?
#
loop_
_entity_poly.entity_id
_entity_poly.type
_entity_poly.pdbx_seq_one_letter_code
_entity_poly.pdbx_strand_id
1 'polypeptide(L)'
;SNKGMITVAMLFLVSEGVRQSGALTQLIKKLLPQEKTSVFKAQIRMLPSIAFISAFLNNTPVVVIFAPIIKRWANYVKLPATYFLIPLSYVTILGGICTLIGTSTNLVVHSMILDAGMKGFSMFELGKVGIFIALAGIIYLFLFSKKLLPANRPETTNEEDSDSSL
;
A
#
# COMPACT_ATOMS: atom_id res chain seq x y z
N SER A 1 6.39 -26.11 -17.46
CA SER A 1 5.47 -25.29 -16.61
C SER A 1 6.28 -24.19 -15.96
N ASN A 2 5.88 -22.94 -16.16
CA ASN A 2 6.61 -21.79 -15.62
C ASN A 2 6.37 -21.71 -14.11
N LYS A 3 7.37 -22.19 -13.33
CA LYS A 3 7.32 -22.21 -11.86
C LYS A 3 7.03 -20.83 -11.26
N GLY A 4 7.52 -19.75 -11.91
CA GLY A 4 7.29 -18.39 -11.49
C GLY A 4 5.81 -17.96 -11.56
N MET A 5 5.10 -18.33 -12.64
CA MET A 5 3.65 -18.05 -12.76
C MET A 5 2.84 -18.77 -11.68
N ILE A 6 3.18 -20.03 -11.38
CA ILE A 6 2.51 -20.80 -10.32
C ILE A 6 2.73 -20.13 -8.96
N THR A 7 3.97 -19.72 -8.68
CA THR A 7 4.29 -19.01 -7.43
C THR A 7 3.52 -17.70 -7.30
N VAL A 8 3.42 -16.91 -8.37
CA VAL A 8 2.63 -15.68 -8.39
C VAL A 8 1.15 -15.98 -8.12
N ALA A 9 0.57 -16.98 -8.79
CA ALA A 9 -0.82 -17.36 -8.58
C ALA A 9 -1.10 -17.80 -7.13
N MET A 10 -0.20 -18.61 -6.55
CA MET A 10 -0.32 -19.04 -5.15
C MET A 10 -0.22 -17.86 -4.17
N LEU A 11 0.67 -16.89 -4.42
CA LEU A 11 0.75 -15.70 -3.59
C LEU A 11 -0.48 -14.80 -3.69
N PHE A 12 -1.13 -14.73 -4.85
CA PHE A 12 -2.44 -14.07 -4.97
C PHE A 12 -3.50 -14.76 -4.12
N LEU A 13 -3.56 -16.09 -4.13
CA LEU A 13 -4.51 -16.86 -3.29
C LEU A 13 -4.25 -16.62 -1.79
N VAL A 14 -2.99 -16.64 -1.35
CA VAL A 14 -2.64 -16.32 0.04
C VAL A 14 -3.03 -14.89 0.40
N SER A 15 -2.74 -13.92 -0.46
CA SER A 15 -3.11 -12.51 -0.27
C SER A 15 -4.63 -12.33 -0.17
N GLU A 16 -5.40 -13.07 -0.97
CA GLU A 16 -6.86 -13.07 -0.90
C GLU A 16 -7.37 -13.68 0.42
N GLY A 17 -6.77 -14.77 0.89
CA GLY A 17 -7.08 -15.33 2.22
C GLY A 17 -6.82 -14.33 3.35
N VAL A 18 -5.70 -13.62 3.31
CA VAL A 18 -5.39 -12.55 4.28
C VAL A 18 -6.40 -11.39 4.18
N ARG A 19 -6.82 -11.03 2.99
CA ARG A 19 -7.88 -10.03 2.77
C ARG A 19 -9.20 -10.44 3.40
N GLN A 20 -9.64 -11.67 3.18
CA GLN A 20 -10.90 -12.20 3.70
C GLN A 20 -10.91 -12.35 5.22
N SER A 21 -9.75 -12.60 5.84
CA SER A 21 -9.63 -12.71 7.30
C SER A 21 -9.95 -11.40 8.04
N GLY A 22 -9.94 -10.25 7.35
CA GLY A 22 -10.14 -8.94 7.95
C GLY A 22 -9.00 -8.43 8.84
N ALA A 23 -7.91 -9.20 8.98
CA ALA A 23 -6.77 -8.85 9.81
C ALA A 23 -6.13 -7.51 9.40
N LEU A 24 -6.00 -7.25 8.10
CA LEU A 24 -5.49 -5.99 7.57
C LEU A 24 -6.39 -4.81 7.90
N THR A 25 -7.70 -5.01 7.88
CA THR A 25 -8.68 -3.99 8.24
C THR A 25 -8.56 -3.60 9.71
N GLN A 26 -8.36 -4.56 10.60
CA GLN A 26 -8.14 -4.28 12.03
C GLN A 26 -6.80 -3.57 12.27
N LEU A 27 -5.76 -3.97 11.56
CA LEU A 27 -4.43 -3.35 11.64
C LEU A 27 -4.48 -1.87 11.22
N ILE A 28 -5.07 -1.55 10.07
CA ILE A 28 -5.14 -0.17 9.59
C ILE A 28 -6.00 0.70 10.51
N LYS A 29 -7.11 0.20 11.05
CA LYS A 29 -7.94 0.92 12.02
C LYS A 29 -7.16 1.30 13.29
N LYS A 30 -6.25 0.44 13.76
CA LYS A 30 -5.36 0.74 14.89
C LYS A 30 -4.29 1.79 14.55
N LEU A 31 -3.85 1.84 13.30
CA LEU A 31 -2.84 2.79 12.83
C LEU A 31 -3.40 4.19 12.61
N LEU A 32 -4.69 4.29 12.27
CA LEU A 32 -5.35 5.57 12.02
C LEU A 32 -5.71 6.25 13.34
N PRO A 33 -5.27 7.51 13.55
CA PRO A 33 -5.65 8.28 14.73
C PRO A 33 -7.15 8.54 14.76
N GLN A 34 -7.78 8.40 15.92
CA GLN A 34 -9.23 8.64 16.08
C GLN A 34 -9.58 10.10 16.36
N GLU A 35 -8.60 10.91 16.77
CA GLU A 35 -8.77 12.33 17.11
C GLU A 35 -8.28 13.23 15.97
N LYS A 36 -8.64 14.52 16.04
CA LYS A 36 -8.13 15.56 15.14
C LYS A 36 -6.62 15.53 15.13
N THR A 37 -6.03 15.18 14.00
CA THR A 37 -4.59 15.04 13.83
C THR A 37 -4.11 15.86 12.64
N SER A 38 -2.82 16.20 12.61
CA SER A 38 -2.24 16.85 11.44
C SER A 38 -1.92 15.80 10.36
N VAL A 39 -1.98 16.22 9.09
CA VAL A 39 -1.62 15.37 7.95
C VAL A 39 -0.25 14.70 8.16
N PHE A 40 0.73 15.47 8.62
CA PHE A 40 2.10 14.98 8.84
C PHE A 40 2.18 13.87 9.90
N LYS A 41 1.52 14.04 11.06
CA LYS A 41 1.49 13.03 12.13
C LYS A 41 0.81 11.74 11.66
N ALA A 42 -0.28 11.87 10.91
CA ALA A 42 -0.98 10.70 10.35
C ALA A 42 -0.10 9.96 9.33
N GLN A 43 0.55 10.69 8.43
CA GLN A 43 1.45 10.09 7.43
C GLN A 43 2.63 9.38 8.07
N ILE A 44 3.33 9.97 9.05
CA ILE A 44 4.47 9.35 9.75
C ILE A 44 4.08 8.02 10.38
N ARG A 45 2.87 7.90 10.92
CA ARG A 45 2.41 6.66 11.54
C ARG A 45 1.96 5.62 10.51
N MET A 46 1.30 6.07 9.46
CA MET A 46 0.64 5.22 8.48
C MET A 46 1.60 4.69 7.41
N LEU A 47 2.39 5.59 6.77
CA LEU A 47 3.16 5.22 5.58
C LEU A 47 4.24 4.16 5.83
N PRO A 48 5.07 4.23 6.89
CA PRO A 48 6.05 3.18 7.16
C PRO A 48 5.41 1.83 7.47
N SER A 49 4.27 1.84 8.17
CA SER A 49 3.54 0.60 8.49
C SER A 49 2.97 -0.06 7.24
N ILE A 50 2.45 0.73 6.30
CA ILE A 50 1.95 0.23 5.02
C ILE A 50 3.10 -0.29 4.16
N ALA A 51 4.24 0.41 4.11
CA ALA A 51 5.43 -0.07 3.41
C ALA A 51 5.88 -1.44 3.93
N PHE A 52 5.90 -1.60 5.25
CA PHE A 52 6.27 -2.86 5.89
C PHE A 52 5.29 -3.99 5.52
N ILE A 53 3.98 -3.74 5.56
CA ILE A 53 2.96 -4.71 5.16
C ILE A 53 3.12 -5.08 3.68
N SER A 54 3.34 -4.08 2.82
CA SER A 54 3.49 -4.28 1.38
C SER A 54 4.79 -5.02 1.00
N ALA A 55 5.80 -5.02 1.87
CA ALA A 55 6.99 -5.84 1.67
C ALA A 55 6.68 -7.35 1.65
N PHE A 56 5.62 -7.78 2.32
CA PHE A 56 5.21 -9.19 2.43
C PHE A 56 3.91 -9.54 1.71
N LEU A 57 3.14 -8.54 1.33
CA LEU A 57 1.90 -8.68 0.58
C LEU A 57 2.01 -7.95 -0.74
N ASN A 58 1.43 -8.53 -1.80
CA ASN A 58 1.42 -7.87 -3.09
C ASN A 58 0.74 -6.49 -3.01
N ASN A 59 1.23 -5.51 -3.77
CA ASN A 59 0.76 -4.13 -3.76
C ASN A 59 -0.75 -3.99 -3.99
N THR A 60 -1.31 -4.76 -4.94
CA THR A 60 -2.72 -4.66 -5.32
C THR A 60 -3.68 -4.93 -4.16
N PRO A 61 -3.62 -6.05 -3.42
CA PRO A 61 -4.46 -6.28 -2.24
C PRO A 61 -4.31 -5.18 -1.19
N VAL A 62 -3.09 -4.71 -0.95
CA VAL A 62 -2.83 -3.66 0.05
C VAL A 62 -3.57 -2.37 -0.31
N VAL A 63 -3.44 -1.90 -1.57
CA VAL A 63 -4.13 -0.69 -2.03
C VAL A 63 -5.66 -0.85 -2.02
N VAL A 64 -6.16 -1.98 -2.54
CA VAL A 64 -7.62 -2.24 -2.61
C VAL A 64 -8.28 -2.24 -1.23
N ILE A 65 -7.58 -2.78 -0.21
CA ILE A 65 -8.11 -2.80 1.17
C ILE A 65 -7.98 -1.44 1.84
N PHE A 66 -6.82 -0.81 1.72
CA PHE A 66 -6.52 0.39 2.51
C PHE A 66 -7.11 1.66 1.93
N ALA A 67 -7.22 1.80 0.61
CA ALA A 67 -7.73 3.01 -0.02
C ALA A 67 -9.14 3.40 0.46
N PRO A 68 -10.15 2.51 0.46
CA PRO A 68 -11.49 2.87 0.93
C PRO A 68 -11.51 3.19 2.44
N ILE A 69 -10.73 2.49 3.25
CA ILE A 69 -10.67 2.74 4.70
C ILE A 69 -10.04 4.11 4.98
N ILE A 70 -8.94 4.42 4.29
CA ILE A 70 -8.24 5.70 4.42
C ILE A 70 -9.10 6.85 3.91
N LYS A 71 -9.83 6.66 2.80
CA LYS A 71 -10.77 7.67 2.27
C LYS A 71 -11.86 7.99 3.30
N ARG A 72 -12.51 6.98 3.87
CA ARG A 72 -13.55 7.16 4.91
C ARG A 72 -12.98 7.85 6.15
N TRP A 73 -11.80 7.43 6.61
CA TRP A 73 -11.15 8.04 7.76
C TRP A 73 -10.76 9.51 7.49
N ALA A 74 -10.17 9.81 6.34
CA ALA A 74 -9.81 11.19 5.98
C ALA A 74 -11.03 12.11 5.97
N ASN A 75 -12.15 11.65 5.41
CA ASN A 75 -13.42 12.38 5.43
C ASN A 75 -13.92 12.59 6.87
N TYR A 76 -13.83 11.56 7.73
CA TYR A 76 -14.24 11.66 9.14
C TYR A 76 -13.44 12.72 9.91
N VAL A 77 -12.11 12.77 9.71
CA VAL A 77 -11.26 13.78 10.35
C VAL A 77 -11.20 15.11 9.60
N LYS A 78 -11.99 15.27 8.52
CA LYS A 78 -12.08 16.45 7.65
C LYS A 78 -10.74 16.85 7.03
N LEU A 79 -9.94 15.86 6.63
CA LEU A 79 -8.69 16.06 5.89
C LEU A 79 -8.87 15.63 4.42
N PRO A 80 -8.19 16.31 3.47
CA PRO A 80 -8.23 15.89 2.06
C PRO A 80 -7.66 14.50 1.87
N ALA A 81 -8.45 13.57 1.32
CA ALA A 81 -8.05 12.18 1.11
C ALA A 81 -6.84 12.04 0.17
N THR A 82 -6.64 12.99 -0.75
CA THR A 82 -5.52 13.02 -1.68
C THR A 82 -4.16 13.00 -0.98
N TYR A 83 -4.04 13.63 0.18
CA TYR A 83 -2.81 13.62 0.97
C TYR A 83 -2.43 12.24 1.53
N PHE A 84 -3.33 11.28 1.46
CA PHE A 84 -3.11 9.91 1.96
C PHE A 84 -3.16 8.87 0.85
N LEU A 85 -4.09 9.01 -0.12
CA LEU A 85 -4.28 8.01 -1.17
C LEU A 85 -3.13 7.98 -2.18
N ILE A 86 -2.60 9.15 -2.56
CA ILE A 86 -1.46 9.21 -3.47
C ILE A 86 -0.19 8.66 -2.80
N PRO A 87 0.19 9.11 -1.58
CA PRO A 87 1.29 8.49 -0.86
C PRO A 87 1.10 7.00 -0.57
N LEU A 88 -0.14 6.53 -0.35
CA LEU A 88 -0.44 5.10 -0.21
C LEU A 88 0.07 4.30 -1.40
N SER A 89 -0.24 4.73 -2.63
CA SER A 89 0.19 4.04 -3.85
C SER A 89 1.70 3.98 -3.98
N TYR A 90 2.39 5.09 -3.72
CA TYR A 90 3.84 5.13 -3.78
C TYR A 90 4.49 4.26 -2.70
N VAL A 91 4.01 4.33 -1.48
CA VAL A 91 4.61 3.62 -0.35
C VAL A 91 4.41 2.11 -0.46
N THR A 92 3.32 1.64 -1.06
CA THR A 92 3.14 0.22 -1.34
C THR A 92 4.15 -0.29 -2.37
N ILE A 93 4.43 0.48 -3.42
CA ILE A 93 5.47 0.14 -4.40
C ILE A 93 6.84 0.10 -3.72
N LEU A 94 7.17 1.14 -2.94
CA LEU A 94 8.44 1.24 -2.21
C LEU A 94 8.63 0.08 -1.21
N GLY A 95 7.58 -0.33 -0.52
CA GLY A 95 7.61 -1.53 0.33
C GLY A 95 7.79 -2.81 -0.49
N GLY A 96 7.06 -2.94 -1.59
CA GLY A 96 7.07 -4.12 -2.45
C GLY A 96 8.42 -4.44 -3.08
N ILE A 97 9.27 -3.45 -3.32
CA ILE A 97 10.64 -3.69 -3.84
C ILE A 97 11.62 -4.20 -2.80
N CYS A 98 11.27 -4.18 -1.51
CA CYS A 98 12.19 -4.57 -0.44
C CYS A 98 12.35 -6.08 -0.29
N THR A 99 11.41 -6.88 -0.78
CA THR A 99 11.49 -8.35 -0.69
C THR A 99 11.14 -9.01 -2.02
N LEU A 100 11.50 -10.29 -2.14
CA LEU A 100 11.21 -11.08 -3.33
C LEU A 100 9.70 -11.24 -3.58
N ILE A 101 8.90 -11.35 -2.53
CA ILE A 101 7.44 -11.61 -2.61
C ILE A 101 6.58 -10.34 -2.58
N GLY A 102 7.16 -9.18 -2.29
CA GLY A 102 6.41 -7.93 -2.14
C GLY A 102 5.77 -7.43 -3.43
N THR A 103 6.31 -7.83 -4.59
CA THR A 103 5.69 -7.55 -5.89
C THR A 103 5.89 -8.70 -6.86
N SER A 104 4.89 -8.92 -7.73
CA SER A 104 4.96 -9.96 -8.78
C SER A 104 6.10 -9.75 -9.77
N THR A 105 6.49 -8.52 -10.03
CA THR A 105 7.62 -8.20 -10.91
C THR A 105 8.93 -8.85 -10.42
N ASN A 106 9.21 -8.79 -9.11
CA ASN A 106 10.41 -9.42 -8.53
C ASN A 106 10.42 -10.93 -8.74
N LEU A 107 9.25 -11.57 -8.59
CA LEU A 107 9.10 -13.01 -8.79
C LEU A 107 9.27 -13.41 -10.26
N VAL A 108 8.74 -12.62 -11.20
CA VAL A 108 8.92 -12.87 -12.62
C VAL A 108 10.39 -12.77 -13.01
N VAL A 109 11.08 -11.70 -12.59
CA VAL A 109 12.51 -11.53 -12.85
C VAL A 109 13.34 -12.66 -12.22
N HIS A 110 13.05 -13.03 -10.96
CA HIS A 110 13.68 -14.16 -10.28
C HIS A 110 13.52 -15.46 -11.07
N SER A 111 12.32 -15.75 -11.56
CA SER A 111 12.04 -16.94 -12.38
C SER A 111 12.83 -16.93 -13.69
N MET A 112 12.90 -15.80 -14.38
CA MET A 112 13.69 -15.67 -15.61
C MET A 112 15.19 -15.90 -15.40
N ILE A 113 15.72 -15.43 -14.28
CA ILE A 113 17.11 -15.65 -13.89
C ILE A 113 17.39 -17.14 -13.66
N LEU A 114 16.47 -17.84 -12.98
CA LEU A 114 16.57 -19.30 -12.77
C LEU A 114 16.47 -20.07 -14.09
N ASP A 115 15.57 -19.66 -14.98
CA ASP A 115 15.41 -20.29 -16.30
C ASP A 115 16.64 -20.09 -17.20
N ALA A 116 17.39 -18.98 -16.99
CA ALA A 116 18.67 -18.73 -17.65
C ALA A 116 19.85 -19.51 -17.03
N GLY A 117 19.60 -20.39 -16.06
CA GLY A 117 20.65 -21.19 -15.39
C GLY A 117 21.48 -20.40 -14.37
N MET A 118 21.09 -19.19 -14.04
CA MET A 118 21.78 -18.35 -13.06
C MET A 118 21.18 -18.54 -11.65
N LYS A 119 21.93 -18.15 -10.63
CA LYS A 119 21.44 -18.16 -9.25
C LYS A 119 20.40 -17.06 -9.05
N GLY A 120 19.16 -17.44 -8.69
CA GLY A 120 18.11 -16.50 -8.36
C GLY A 120 18.36 -15.71 -7.07
N PHE A 121 17.52 -14.71 -6.83
CA PHE A 121 17.58 -13.87 -5.62
C PHE A 121 17.13 -14.64 -4.36
N SER A 122 17.75 -14.35 -3.23
CA SER A 122 17.21 -14.71 -1.92
C SER A 122 16.06 -13.76 -1.51
N MET A 123 15.26 -14.16 -0.52
CA MET A 123 14.06 -13.43 -0.06
C MET A 123 14.31 -11.94 0.22
N PHE A 124 15.43 -11.60 0.85
CA PHE A 124 15.79 -10.25 1.29
C PHE A 124 16.96 -9.62 0.52
N GLU A 125 17.43 -10.27 -0.53
CA GLU A 125 18.57 -9.75 -1.30
C GLU A 125 18.26 -8.44 -1.98
N LEU A 126 17.06 -8.31 -2.53
CA LEU A 126 16.52 -7.06 -3.09
C LEU A 126 16.42 -5.96 -2.04
N GLY A 127 16.18 -6.32 -0.78
CA GLY A 127 16.08 -5.38 0.33
C GLY A 127 17.38 -4.60 0.60
N LYS A 128 18.53 -5.14 0.23
CA LYS A 128 19.82 -4.42 0.40
C LYS A 128 19.84 -3.07 -0.32
N VAL A 129 19.18 -2.98 -1.47
CA VAL A 129 19.02 -1.73 -2.23
C VAL A 129 17.65 -1.14 -2.00
N GLY A 130 16.60 -1.98 -1.94
CA GLY A 130 15.21 -1.59 -1.80
C GLY A 130 14.93 -0.75 -0.56
N ILE A 131 15.55 -1.07 0.59
CA ILE A 131 15.38 -0.31 1.84
C ILE A 131 15.88 1.12 1.70
N PHE A 132 17.03 1.35 1.07
CA PHE A 132 17.54 2.71 0.87
C PHE A 132 16.63 3.52 -0.04
N ILE A 133 16.13 2.91 -1.11
CA ILE A 133 15.18 3.55 -2.03
C ILE A 133 13.85 3.83 -1.30
N ALA A 134 13.35 2.89 -0.51
CA ALA A 134 12.12 3.04 0.25
C ALA A 134 12.23 4.17 1.29
N LEU A 135 13.33 4.25 2.03
CA LEU A 135 13.57 5.31 2.99
C LEU A 135 13.65 6.68 2.30
N ALA A 136 14.43 6.79 1.22
CA ALA A 136 14.52 8.04 0.46
C ALA A 136 13.15 8.48 -0.09
N GLY A 137 12.37 7.54 -0.66
CA GLY A 137 11.04 7.79 -1.18
C GLY A 137 10.03 8.20 -0.09
N ILE A 138 10.05 7.55 1.07
CA ILE A 138 9.18 7.90 2.20
C ILE A 138 9.53 9.29 2.74
N ILE A 139 10.81 9.60 2.89
CA ILE A 139 11.27 10.94 3.31
C ILE A 139 10.80 11.99 2.29
N TYR A 140 10.96 11.72 1.00
CA TYR A 140 10.47 12.61 -0.06
C TYR A 140 8.96 12.84 0.06
N LEU A 141 8.18 11.81 0.25
CA LEU A 141 6.72 11.92 0.43
C LEU A 141 6.36 12.77 1.64
N PHE A 142 7.06 12.64 2.78
CA PHE A 142 6.83 13.47 3.96
C PHE A 142 7.11 14.96 3.72
N LEU A 143 8.18 15.26 2.99
CA LEU A 143 8.59 16.65 2.76
C LEU A 143 7.71 17.34 1.71
N PHE A 144 7.34 16.62 0.66
CA PHE A 144 6.73 17.21 -0.52
C PHE A 144 5.23 16.95 -0.68
N SER A 145 4.64 15.97 0.03
CA SER A 145 3.23 15.62 -0.17
C SER A 145 2.27 16.78 0.02
N LYS A 146 2.47 17.62 1.03
CA LYS A 146 1.64 18.80 1.27
C LYS A 146 1.81 19.90 0.21
N LYS A 147 2.99 20.01 -0.39
CA LYS A 147 3.30 21.07 -1.35
C LYS A 147 2.86 20.70 -2.77
N LEU A 148 2.97 19.40 -3.11
CA LEU A 148 2.71 18.93 -4.47
C LEU A 148 1.26 18.46 -4.68
N LEU A 149 0.58 18.02 -3.62
CA LEU A 149 -0.76 17.48 -3.74
C LEU A 149 -1.83 18.56 -3.57
N PRO A 150 -2.83 18.63 -4.46
CA PRO A 150 -3.93 19.58 -4.33
C PRO A 150 -4.80 19.20 -3.11
N ALA A 151 -5.17 20.22 -2.34
CA ALA A 151 -6.14 20.08 -1.26
C ALA A 151 -7.57 20.05 -1.83
N ASN A 152 -7.98 18.96 -2.45
CA ASN A 152 -9.38 18.78 -2.80
C ASN A 152 -10.21 18.72 -1.51
N ARG A 153 -11.23 19.56 -1.41
CA ARG A 153 -12.17 19.53 -0.30
C ARG A 153 -12.82 18.14 -0.26
N PRO A 154 -13.13 17.59 0.94
CA PRO A 154 -13.90 16.36 1.03
C PRO A 154 -15.18 16.53 0.25
N GLU A 155 -15.45 15.64 -0.71
CA GLU A 155 -16.75 15.54 -1.35
C GLU A 155 -17.77 15.24 -0.25
N THR A 156 -18.62 16.21 0.06
CA THR A 156 -19.87 15.96 0.75
C THR A 156 -20.72 15.18 -0.25
N THR A 157 -20.69 13.87 -0.19
CA THR A 157 -21.67 13.03 -0.84
C THR A 157 -23.01 13.34 -0.18
N ASN A 158 -23.81 14.17 -0.83
CA ASN A 158 -25.24 14.26 -0.60
C ASN A 158 -25.85 12.93 -1.08
N GLU A 159 -25.80 11.90 -0.25
CA GLU A 159 -26.53 10.64 -0.45
C GLU A 159 -27.96 10.73 0.14
N GLU A 160 -28.52 11.92 0.30
CA GLU A 160 -29.86 12.09 0.89
C GLU A 160 -30.98 12.38 -0.14
N ASP A 161 -30.72 12.38 -1.47
CA ASP A 161 -31.77 12.76 -2.44
C ASP A 161 -32.21 11.64 -3.41
N SER A 162 -32.05 10.37 -3.08
CA SER A 162 -32.55 9.30 -3.95
C SER A 162 -33.65 8.42 -3.35
N ASP A 163 -34.19 8.74 -2.17
CA ASP A 163 -35.27 7.94 -1.55
C ASP A 163 -36.62 8.70 -1.33
N SER A 164 -36.86 9.74 -2.12
CA SER A 164 -38.14 10.46 -2.06
C SER A 164 -38.85 10.57 -3.41
N SER A 165 -38.72 9.55 -4.29
CA SER A 165 -39.53 9.49 -5.50
C SER A 165 -39.80 8.04 -5.93
N LEU A 166 -40.67 7.35 -5.17
CA LEU A 166 -41.57 6.29 -5.67
C LEU A 166 -42.76 6.18 -4.73
#